data_b91d8063e7a7d29267b18018a316f798
#
_entry.id   b91d8063e7a7d29267b18018a316f798
#
_cell.length_a   1.000
_cell.length_b   1.000
_cell.length_c   1.000
_cell.angle_alpha   90.00
_cell.angle_beta   90.00
_cell.angle_gamma   90.00
#
_symmetry.space_group_name_H-M   'P 1'
#
loop_
_entity.id
_entity.type
_entity.pdbx_description
1 polymer ?
#
loop_
_entity_poly.entity_id
_entity_poly.type
_entity_poly.pdbx_seq_one_letter_code
_entity_poly.pdbx_strand_id
1 'polypeptide(L)'
;MTASKGEYILRTFSKIQHKKWELYIITRIIHLLDDPELEFVCQQLIKTSDEKRYLADLCFPELELYFEVDELQHSKIEHLSSDKNRMKEIIDATNFTEKRISIYDQNLKIKDLHQINREIDLVIKFLINRKKEYLSKNKFNAWDYNNKYKPDIHIKRGYLDIKDNVSFLYHRDAL
;
A
#
# COMPACT_ATOMS: atom_id res chain seq x y z
N MET A 1 12.39 -14.73 -12.75
CA MET A 1 11.83 -15.87 -11.97
C MET A 1 10.32 -15.71 -11.89
N THR A 2 9.57 -16.79 -12.07
CA THR A 2 8.12 -16.81 -11.89
C THR A 2 7.82 -17.28 -10.48
N ALA A 3 7.07 -16.51 -9.70
CA ALA A 3 6.63 -16.87 -8.36
C ALA A 3 5.16 -17.32 -8.38
N SER A 4 4.77 -18.18 -7.44
CA SER A 4 3.35 -18.42 -7.18
C SER A 4 2.72 -17.21 -6.50
N LYS A 5 1.38 -17.11 -6.51
CA LYS A 5 0.68 -16.04 -5.76
C LYS A 5 1.05 -16.05 -4.27
N GLY A 6 1.17 -17.24 -3.66
CA GLY A 6 1.58 -17.37 -2.27
C GLY A 6 2.97 -16.80 -2.00
N GLU A 7 3.95 -17.10 -2.86
CA GLU A 7 5.30 -16.53 -2.75
C GLU A 7 5.31 -15.01 -2.92
N TYR A 8 4.49 -14.49 -3.84
CA TYR A 8 4.33 -13.05 -4.01
C TYR A 8 3.79 -12.40 -2.73
N ILE A 9 2.74 -12.98 -2.13
CA ILE A 9 2.15 -12.49 -0.88
C ILE A 9 3.18 -12.53 0.27
N LEU A 10 3.91 -13.64 0.42
CA LEU A 10 4.95 -13.75 1.45
C LEU A 10 6.04 -12.69 1.28
N ARG A 11 6.50 -12.46 0.05
CA ARG A 11 7.49 -11.41 -0.23
C ARG A 11 6.95 -10.02 0.06
N THR A 12 5.69 -9.75 -0.26
CA THR A 12 5.09 -8.44 0.01
C THR A 12 4.98 -8.17 1.52
N PHE A 13 4.60 -9.16 2.33
CA PHE A 13 4.56 -9.02 3.79
C PHE A 13 5.96 -8.94 4.43
N SER A 14 6.97 -9.58 3.86
CA SER A 14 8.34 -9.49 4.40
C SER A 14 8.89 -8.07 4.43
N LYS A 15 8.39 -7.19 3.56
CA LYS A 15 8.80 -5.77 3.52
C LYS A 15 8.42 -4.99 4.78
N ILE A 16 7.41 -5.42 5.51
CA ILE A 16 6.85 -4.71 6.67
C ILE A 16 7.01 -5.46 7.99
N GLN A 17 7.66 -6.63 7.99
CA GLN A 17 7.78 -7.49 9.18
C GLN A 17 8.41 -6.80 10.40
N HIS A 18 9.23 -5.77 10.19
CA HIS A 18 9.90 -5.00 11.23
C HIS A 18 9.14 -3.74 11.66
N LYS A 19 8.02 -3.44 11.01
CA LYS A 19 7.19 -2.25 11.27
C LYS A 19 5.93 -2.64 12.04
N LYS A 20 5.92 -2.41 13.35
CA LYS A 20 4.89 -2.94 14.26
C LYS A 20 3.46 -2.57 13.86
N TRP A 21 3.18 -1.29 13.69
CA TRP A 21 1.82 -0.82 13.43
C TRP A 21 1.41 -1.03 11.99
N GLU A 22 2.30 -0.76 11.06
CA GLU A 22 2.07 -1.02 9.64
C GLU A 22 1.77 -2.51 9.41
N LEU A 23 2.57 -3.41 10.02
CA LEU A 23 2.33 -4.85 9.96
C LEU A 23 0.94 -5.21 10.53
N TYR A 24 0.60 -4.70 11.72
CA TYR A 24 -0.69 -4.97 12.36
C TYR A 24 -1.86 -4.50 11.49
N ILE A 25 -1.83 -3.24 11.05
CA ILE A 25 -2.92 -2.62 10.29
C ILE A 25 -3.10 -3.30 8.94
N ILE A 26 -2.02 -3.48 8.19
CA ILE A 26 -2.07 -4.05 6.85
C ILE A 26 -2.52 -5.52 6.88
N THR A 27 -1.92 -6.34 7.74
CA THR A 27 -2.31 -7.76 7.83
C THR A 27 -3.77 -7.92 8.27
N ARG A 28 -4.25 -7.04 9.17
CA ARG A 28 -5.63 -7.06 9.61
C ARG A 28 -6.60 -6.62 8.49
N ILE A 29 -6.26 -5.58 7.72
CA ILE A 29 -7.04 -5.17 6.55
C ILE A 29 -7.17 -6.36 5.58
N ILE A 30 -6.05 -6.96 5.19
CA ILE A 30 -6.04 -8.05 4.21
C ILE A 30 -6.80 -9.28 4.72
N HIS A 31 -6.60 -9.64 5.99
CA HIS A 31 -7.28 -10.78 6.59
C HIS A 31 -8.80 -10.58 6.69
N LEU A 32 -9.27 -9.42 7.14
CA LEU A 32 -10.69 -9.14 7.29
C LEU A 32 -11.39 -8.83 5.97
N LEU A 33 -10.66 -8.30 4.99
CA LEU A 33 -11.18 -8.10 3.64
C LEU A 33 -11.49 -9.42 2.96
N ASP A 34 -10.66 -10.45 3.22
CA ASP A 34 -10.78 -11.83 2.71
C ASP A 34 -11.20 -11.90 1.23
N ASP A 35 -10.59 -11.05 0.41
CA ASP A 35 -10.89 -10.93 -1.01
C ASP A 35 -9.68 -11.35 -1.86
N PRO A 36 -9.68 -12.61 -2.34
CA PRO A 36 -8.58 -13.16 -3.09
C PRO A 36 -8.40 -12.55 -4.49
N GLU A 37 -9.39 -11.82 -4.98
CA GLU A 37 -9.33 -11.17 -6.29
C GLU A 37 -8.67 -9.78 -6.22
N LEU A 38 -8.52 -9.21 -5.02
CA LEU A 38 -7.86 -7.93 -4.83
C LEU A 38 -6.34 -8.09 -4.75
N GLU A 39 -5.65 -7.57 -5.75
CA GLU A 39 -4.20 -7.42 -5.70
C GLU A 39 -3.80 -6.35 -4.70
N PHE A 40 -2.78 -6.63 -3.88
CA PHE A 40 -2.19 -5.66 -2.97
C PHE A 40 -0.66 -5.75 -2.97
N VAL A 41 -0.03 -4.63 -2.68
CA VAL A 41 1.42 -4.51 -2.57
C VAL A 41 1.77 -3.68 -1.35
N CYS A 42 2.61 -4.23 -0.44
CA CYS A 42 3.19 -3.46 0.66
C CYS A 42 4.46 -2.75 0.20
N GLN A 43 4.69 -1.54 0.70
CA GLN A 43 5.87 -0.74 0.37
C GLN A 43 6.05 -0.63 -1.15
N GLN A 44 4.99 -0.17 -1.83
CA GLN A 44 5.01 0.00 -3.28
C GLN A 44 5.93 1.15 -3.66
N LEU A 45 6.97 0.85 -4.46
CA LEU A 45 7.84 1.88 -5.01
C LEU A 45 7.09 2.66 -6.10
N ILE A 46 7.12 3.98 -5.97
CA ILE A 46 6.57 4.93 -6.93
C ILE A 46 7.71 5.87 -7.35
N LYS A 47 7.96 5.94 -8.65
CA LYS A 47 8.88 6.90 -9.25
C LYS A 47 8.09 8.07 -9.83
N THR A 48 8.57 9.27 -9.56
CA THR A 48 8.05 10.50 -10.18
C THR A 48 8.79 10.83 -11.48
N SER A 49 8.28 11.77 -12.25
CA SER A 49 8.92 12.21 -13.49
C SER A 49 10.31 12.84 -13.29
N ASP A 50 10.56 13.37 -12.10
CA ASP A 50 11.84 13.96 -11.68
C ASP A 50 12.73 12.95 -10.92
N GLU A 51 12.52 11.65 -11.14
CA GLU A 51 13.31 10.52 -10.60
C GLU A 51 13.30 10.40 -9.07
N LYS A 52 12.42 11.11 -8.36
CA LYS A 52 12.22 10.88 -6.93
C LYS A 52 11.56 9.54 -6.69
N ARG A 53 11.85 8.93 -5.54
CA ARG A 53 11.36 7.60 -5.16
C ARG A 53 10.59 7.68 -3.85
N TYR A 54 9.37 7.18 -3.86
CA TYR A 54 8.50 7.08 -2.70
C TYR A 54 8.04 5.66 -2.50
N LEU A 55 7.77 5.29 -1.24
CA LEU A 55 7.17 4.00 -0.90
C LEU A 55 5.79 4.25 -0.31
N ALA A 56 4.75 3.72 -0.93
CA ALA A 56 3.42 3.69 -0.37
C ALA A 56 3.27 2.44 0.52
N ASP A 57 2.78 2.60 1.76
CA ASP A 57 2.76 1.51 2.74
C ASP A 57 1.91 0.33 2.29
N LEU A 58 0.72 0.59 1.74
CA LEU A 58 -0.17 -0.41 1.15
C LEU A 58 -0.81 0.15 -0.12
N CYS A 59 -0.67 -0.56 -1.22
CA CYS A 59 -1.24 -0.19 -2.51
C CYS A 59 -2.21 -1.25 -3.01
N PHE A 60 -3.35 -0.81 -3.55
CA PHE A 60 -4.32 -1.62 -4.30
C PHE A 60 -4.36 -1.10 -5.75
N PRO A 61 -3.49 -1.61 -6.63
CA PRO A 61 -3.32 -1.05 -7.97
C PRO A 61 -4.60 -1.06 -8.81
N GLU A 62 -5.39 -2.15 -8.73
CA GLU A 62 -6.65 -2.27 -9.48
C GLU A 62 -7.74 -1.30 -9.03
N LEU A 63 -7.60 -0.73 -7.84
CA LEU A 63 -8.51 0.27 -7.31
C LEU A 63 -7.97 1.69 -7.42
N GLU A 64 -6.78 1.87 -8.02
CA GLU A 64 -6.10 3.17 -8.11
C GLU A 64 -6.02 3.85 -6.73
N LEU A 65 -5.54 3.09 -5.73
CA LEU A 65 -5.61 3.48 -4.33
C LEU A 65 -4.35 3.08 -3.58
N TYR A 66 -3.87 3.95 -2.69
CA TYR A 66 -2.84 3.60 -1.72
C TYR A 66 -3.17 4.15 -0.33
N PHE A 67 -2.59 3.48 0.67
CA PHE A 67 -2.70 3.85 2.08
C PHE A 67 -1.33 4.18 2.64
N GLU A 68 -1.31 5.18 3.53
CA GLU A 68 -0.20 5.49 4.42
C GLU A 68 -0.64 5.20 5.86
N VAL A 69 0.25 4.60 6.63
CA VAL A 69 0.07 4.37 8.07
C VAL A 69 0.91 5.38 8.83
N ASP A 70 0.24 6.38 9.41
CA ASP A 70 0.92 7.47 10.12
C ASP A 70 1.38 6.98 11.51
N GLU A 71 2.63 6.55 11.59
CA GLU A 71 3.36 6.33 12.83
C GLU A 71 4.17 7.59 13.18
N LEU A 72 3.87 8.22 14.31
CA LEU A 72 4.45 9.51 14.71
C LEU A 72 5.99 9.47 14.90
N GLN A 73 6.74 9.43 13.83
CA GLN A 73 8.13 9.88 13.89
C GLN A 73 8.30 11.33 13.37
N HIS A 74 7.24 11.98 12.90
CA HIS A 74 7.33 13.20 12.09
C HIS A 74 6.46 14.38 12.57
N SER A 75 6.20 14.50 13.86
CA SER A 75 5.35 15.57 14.44
C SER A 75 5.99 16.96 14.50
N LYS A 76 7.04 17.23 13.72
CA LYS A 76 7.54 18.59 13.57
C LYS A 76 6.83 19.28 12.42
N ILE A 77 6.42 20.53 12.62
CA ILE A 77 5.73 21.39 11.63
C ILE A 77 6.44 21.44 10.29
N GLU A 78 7.77 21.29 10.27
CA GLU A 78 8.60 21.21 9.07
C GLU A 78 8.27 20.00 8.17
N HIS A 79 7.74 18.90 8.72
CA HIS A 79 7.38 17.71 7.97
C HIS A 79 6.00 17.79 7.31
N LEU A 80 5.08 18.61 7.83
CA LEU A 80 3.74 18.74 7.23
C LEU A 80 3.75 19.31 5.80
N SER A 81 4.68 20.24 5.52
CA SER A 81 4.83 20.75 4.15
C SER A 81 5.48 19.73 3.23
N SER A 82 6.46 18.97 3.72
CA SER A 82 7.13 17.90 3.00
C SER A 82 6.15 16.77 2.68
N ASP A 83 5.31 16.36 3.64
CA ASP A 83 4.31 15.31 3.46
C ASP A 83 3.24 15.67 2.43
N LYS A 84 2.78 16.93 2.44
CA LYS A 84 1.82 17.43 1.42
C LYS A 84 2.45 17.43 0.02
N ASN A 85 3.69 17.83 -0.10
CA ASN A 85 4.41 17.81 -1.37
C ASN A 85 4.62 16.36 -1.85
N ARG A 86 5.03 15.45 -0.96
CA ARG A 86 5.17 14.02 -1.24
C ARG A 86 3.84 13.44 -1.74
N MET A 87 2.74 13.67 -1.02
CA MET A 87 1.41 13.22 -1.42
C MET A 87 1.04 13.73 -2.82
N LYS A 88 1.24 15.03 -3.08
CA LYS A 88 0.96 15.62 -4.39
C LYS A 88 1.80 14.97 -5.49
N GLU A 89 3.09 14.81 -5.28
CA GLU A 89 3.99 14.19 -6.25
C GLU A 89 3.61 12.73 -6.53
N ILE A 90 3.18 11.96 -5.52
CA ILE A 90 2.69 10.59 -5.71
C ILE A 90 1.38 10.59 -6.51
N ILE A 91 0.43 11.46 -6.18
CA ILE A 91 -0.85 11.56 -6.90
C ILE A 91 -0.60 11.99 -8.35
N ASP A 92 0.23 12.99 -8.58
CA ASP A 92 0.59 13.45 -9.92
C ASP A 92 1.26 12.34 -10.76
N ALA A 93 2.08 11.49 -10.14
CA ALA A 93 2.76 10.38 -10.80
C ALA A 93 1.84 9.18 -11.10
N THR A 94 0.86 8.92 -10.25
CA THR A 94 0.05 7.68 -10.31
C THR A 94 -1.41 7.91 -10.67
N ASN A 95 -1.93 9.09 -10.42
CA ASN A 95 -3.36 9.42 -10.42
C ASN A 95 -4.17 8.60 -9.39
N PHE A 96 -3.50 8.06 -8.37
CA PHE A 96 -4.14 7.27 -7.32
C PHE A 96 -4.73 8.15 -6.23
N THR A 97 -5.73 7.63 -5.53
CA THR A 97 -6.30 8.25 -4.34
C THR A 97 -5.47 7.85 -3.11
N GLU A 98 -5.09 8.82 -2.28
CA GLU A 98 -4.48 8.55 -0.97
C GLU A 98 -5.54 8.36 0.10
N LYS A 99 -5.29 7.44 1.02
CA LYS A 99 -5.97 7.28 2.29
C LYS A 99 -4.94 7.12 3.41
N ARG A 100 -5.24 7.67 4.59
CA ARG A 100 -4.36 7.58 5.75
C ARG A 100 -5.06 6.90 6.91
N ILE A 101 -4.29 6.15 7.68
CA ILE A 101 -4.70 5.55 8.95
C ILE A 101 -3.70 6.01 9.98
N SER A 102 -4.11 6.90 10.88
CA SER A 102 -3.24 7.40 11.94
C SER A 102 -3.40 6.55 13.19
N ILE A 103 -2.30 6.15 13.80
CA ILE A 103 -2.30 5.50 15.12
C ILE A 103 -2.44 6.49 16.27
N TYR A 104 -2.54 7.77 15.99
CA TYR A 104 -2.68 8.83 16.98
C TYR A 104 -4.03 9.53 16.89
N ASP A 105 -4.52 9.98 18.05
CA ASP A 105 -5.68 10.84 18.15
C ASP A 105 -5.31 12.31 17.89
N GLN A 106 -6.31 13.19 17.97
CA GLN A 106 -6.13 14.64 17.77
C GLN A 106 -5.20 15.30 18.81
N ASN A 107 -4.99 14.64 19.97
CA ASN A 107 -4.11 15.09 21.04
C ASN A 107 -2.72 14.44 20.97
N LEU A 108 -2.39 13.81 19.86
CA LEU A 108 -1.12 13.10 19.63
C LEU A 108 -0.88 11.94 20.63
N LYS A 109 -1.93 11.38 21.19
CA LYS A 109 -1.86 10.16 22.01
C LYS A 109 -2.11 8.95 21.14
N ILE A 110 -1.39 7.86 21.42
CA ILE A 110 -1.61 6.58 20.74
C ILE A 110 -3.05 6.13 21.01
N LYS A 111 -3.81 5.89 19.96
CA LYS A 111 -5.16 5.33 20.02
C LYS A 111 -5.10 3.93 20.62
N ASP A 112 -6.14 3.55 21.36
CA ASP A 112 -6.29 2.16 21.75
C ASP A 112 -6.59 1.25 20.53
N LEU A 113 -6.37 -0.05 20.69
CA LEU A 113 -6.58 -1.02 19.60
C LEU A 113 -8.03 -1.05 19.10
N HIS A 114 -9.00 -0.72 19.96
CA HIS A 114 -10.40 -0.69 19.57
C HIS A 114 -10.71 0.49 18.65
N GLN A 115 -10.09 1.65 18.89
CA GLN A 115 -10.19 2.81 18.02
C GLN A 115 -9.55 2.54 16.66
N ILE A 116 -8.34 1.96 16.65
CA ILE A 116 -7.64 1.59 15.39
C ILE A 116 -8.47 0.57 14.61
N ASN A 117 -9.03 -0.45 15.27
CA ASN A 117 -9.86 -1.46 14.63
C ASN A 117 -11.12 -0.88 13.99
N ARG A 118 -11.76 0.11 14.62
CA ARG A 118 -12.91 0.81 14.00
C ARG A 118 -12.52 1.55 12.72
N GLU A 119 -11.34 2.15 12.69
CA GLU A 119 -10.86 2.79 11.45
C GLU A 119 -10.56 1.74 10.37
N ILE A 120 -9.99 0.60 10.74
CA ILE A 120 -9.79 -0.52 9.81
C ILE A 120 -11.13 -1.00 9.25
N ASP A 121 -12.17 -1.14 10.07
CA ASP A 121 -13.50 -1.53 9.60
C ASP A 121 -14.10 -0.53 8.59
N LEU A 122 -13.83 0.77 8.76
CA LEU A 122 -14.23 1.80 7.80
C LEU A 122 -13.44 1.67 6.49
N VAL A 123 -12.15 1.38 6.57
CA VAL A 123 -11.29 1.12 5.40
C VAL A 123 -11.80 -0.09 4.62
N ILE A 124 -12.15 -1.19 5.30
CA ILE A 124 -12.68 -2.39 4.65
C ILE A 124 -13.98 -2.09 3.91
N LYS A 125 -14.91 -1.38 4.55
CA LYS A 125 -16.17 -0.94 3.90
C LYS A 125 -15.88 -0.08 2.67
N PHE A 126 -14.92 0.82 2.77
CA PHE A 126 -14.50 1.67 1.65
C PHE A 126 -13.94 0.82 0.50
N LEU A 127 -13.05 -0.13 0.77
CA LEU A 127 -12.46 -1.02 -0.25
C LEU A 127 -13.53 -1.85 -0.96
N ILE A 128 -14.47 -2.44 -0.22
CA ILE A 128 -15.58 -3.21 -0.79
C ILE A 128 -16.43 -2.34 -1.72
N ASN A 129 -16.76 -1.12 -1.30
CA ASN A 129 -17.54 -0.19 -2.12
C ASN A 129 -16.78 0.26 -3.36
N ARG A 130 -15.47 0.53 -3.21
CA ARG A 130 -14.59 0.92 -4.32
C ARG A 130 -14.49 -0.21 -5.37
N LYS A 131 -14.32 -1.47 -4.91
CA LYS A 131 -14.34 -2.63 -5.82
C LYS A 131 -15.66 -2.73 -6.57
N LYS A 132 -16.81 -2.59 -5.90
CA LYS A 132 -18.14 -2.61 -6.55
C LYS A 132 -18.27 -1.52 -7.61
N GLU A 133 -17.77 -0.32 -7.32
CA GLU A 133 -17.76 0.79 -8.28
C GLU A 133 -16.93 0.46 -9.52
N TYR A 134 -15.73 -0.12 -9.33
CA TYR A 134 -14.84 -0.48 -10.43
C TYR A 134 -15.37 -1.65 -11.26
N LEU A 135 -16.02 -2.62 -10.61
CA LEU A 135 -16.75 -3.70 -11.30
C LEU A 135 -17.89 -3.15 -12.17
N SER A 136 -18.70 -2.22 -11.65
CA SER A 136 -19.80 -1.63 -12.41
C SER A 136 -19.35 -0.83 -13.63
N LYS A 137 -18.12 -0.34 -13.61
CA LYS A 137 -17.49 0.41 -14.71
C LYS A 137 -16.65 -0.46 -15.65
N ASN A 138 -16.63 -1.78 -15.47
CA ASN A 138 -15.73 -2.73 -16.17
C ASN A 138 -14.25 -2.33 -16.09
N LYS A 139 -13.81 -1.79 -14.97
CA LYS A 139 -12.43 -1.35 -14.73
C LYS A 139 -11.65 -2.26 -13.80
N PHE A 140 -12.29 -3.24 -13.19
CA PHE A 140 -11.67 -4.17 -12.26
C PHE A 140 -11.20 -5.44 -12.97
N ASN A 141 -9.94 -5.80 -12.76
CA ASN A 141 -9.37 -7.06 -13.19
C ASN A 141 -9.03 -7.90 -11.96
N ALA A 142 -9.67 -9.06 -11.84
CA ALA A 142 -9.43 -9.95 -10.72
C ALA A 142 -8.00 -10.50 -10.72
N TRP A 143 -7.40 -10.58 -9.56
CA TRP A 143 -6.09 -11.19 -9.36
C TRP A 143 -6.16 -12.72 -9.49
N ASP A 144 -5.73 -13.25 -10.62
CA ASP A 144 -5.86 -14.66 -10.94
C ASP A 144 -4.87 -15.54 -10.16
N TYR A 145 -5.42 -16.55 -9.45
CA TYR A 145 -4.65 -17.54 -8.70
C TYR A 145 -3.84 -18.50 -9.57
N ASN A 146 -4.27 -18.74 -10.80
CA ASN A 146 -3.71 -19.75 -11.69
C ASN A 146 -2.51 -19.25 -12.50
N ASN A 147 -2.33 -17.94 -12.57
CA ASN A 147 -1.21 -17.35 -13.29
C ASN A 147 0.10 -17.43 -12.50
N LYS A 148 1.18 -17.71 -13.20
CA LYS A 148 2.53 -17.57 -12.65
C LYS A 148 2.91 -16.11 -12.66
N TYR A 149 3.09 -15.55 -11.47
CA TYR A 149 3.43 -14.14 -11.30
C TYR A 149 4.89 -13.90 -11.63
N LYS A 150 5.15 -12.94 -12.49
CA LYS A 150 6.47 -12.36 -12.68
C LYS A 150 6.42 -11.02 -11.95
N PRO A 151 7.09 -10.87 -10.81
CA PRO A 151 7.08 -9.60 -10.07
C PRO A 151 7.45 -8.41 -10.94
N ASP A 152 8.35 -8.62 -11.91
CA ASP A 152 8.84 -7.61 -12.83
C ASP A 152 7.85 -7.18 -13.93
N ILE A 153 6.79 -7.98 -14.15
CA ILE A 153 5.85 -7.74 -15.25
C ILE A 153 4.47 -7.37 -14.72
N HIS A 154 4.12 -7.91 -13.56
CA HIS A 154 2.75 -7.86 -13.04
C HIS A 154 2.28 -6.44 -12.69
N ILE A 155 3.20 -5.52 -12.43
CA ILE A 155 2.90 -4.12 -12.13
C ILE A 155 3.53 -3.16 -13.15
N LYS A 156 3.80 -3.58 -14.37
CA LYS A 156 4.14 -2.64 -15.45
C LYS A 156 2.92 -1.81 -15.84
N ARG A 157 2.61 -0.82 -15.00
CA ARG A 157 1.54 0.15 -15.25
C ARG A 157 2.10 1.53 -15.53
N GLY A 158 3.29 1.60 -16.11
CA GLY A 158 3.91 2.84 -16.57
C GLY A 158 4.46 3.76 -15.47
N TYR A 159 3.90 3.72 -14.28
CA TYR A 159 4.25 4.57 -13.13
C TYR A 159 4.76 3.77 -11.91
N LEU A 160 4.69 2.43 -11.97
CA LEU A 160 5.18 1.54 -10.93
C LEU A 160 6.34 0.71 -11.48
N ASP A 161 7.49 0.78 -10.83
CA ASP A 161 8.67 0.01 -11.20
C ASP A 161 8.97 -1.08 -10.17
N ILE A 162 8.50 -2.29 -10.48
CA ILE A 162 8.74 -3.46 -9.61
C ILE A 162 10.17 -3.95 -9.67
N LYS A 163 10.87 -3.75 -10.75
CA LYS A 163 12.27 -4.14 -10.84
C LYS A 163 13.09 -3.45 -9.77
N ASP A 164 12.85 -2.15 -9.59
CA ASP A 164 13.47 -1.39 -8.51
C ASP A 164 12.97 -1.81 -7.12
N ASN A 165 11.73 -2.26 -7.01
CA ASN A 165 11.18 -2.80 -5.77
C ASN A 165 11.88 -4.09 -5.33
N VAL A 166 12.22 -4.96 -6.27
CA VAL A 166 12.96 -6.20 -6.01
C VAL A 166 14.41 -5.88 -5.62
N SER A 167 15.08 -4.98 -6.32
CA SER A 167 16.45 -4.57 -5.97
C SER A 167 16.50 -3.83 -4.62
N PHE A 168 15.48 -3.04 -4.28
CA PHE A 168 15.37 -2.40 -2.97
C PHE A 168 15.25 -3.42 -1.82
N LEU A 169 14.54 -4.53 -2.01
CA LEU A 169 14.46 -5.60 -1.02
C LEU A 169 15.83 -6.25 -0.77
N TYR A 170 16.58 -6.55 -1.82
CA TYR A 170 17.92 -7.13 -1.69
C TYR A 170 18.92 -6.19 -1.03
N HIS A 171 18.83 -4.89 -1.27
CA HIS A 171 19.70 -3.91 -0.63
C HIS A 171 19.39 -3.69 0.85
N ARG A 172 18.17 -3.91 1.27
CA ARG A 172 17.75 -3.72 2.66
C ARG A 172 18.07 -4.93 3.55
N ASP A 173 18.07 -6.12 2.98
CA ASP A 173 18.50 -7.35 3.65
C ASP A 173 20.04 -7.45 3.75
N ALA A 174 20.76 -6.54 3.11
CA ALA A 174 22.22 -6.44 3.16
C ALA A 174 22.73 -5.37 4.15
N LEU A 175 21.84 -4.69 4.86
CA LEU A 175 22.11 -3.73 5.93
C LEU A 175 21.62 -4.27 7.27
#